data_f1007a37e08a1d27dad6b8a2282bb865
#
_entry.id   f1007a37e08a1d27dad6b8a2282bb865
#
_cell.length_a   1.000
_cell.length_b   1.000
_cell.length_c   1.000
_cell.angle_alpha   90.00
_cell.angle_beta   90.00
_cell.angle_gamma   90.00
#
_symmetry.space_group_name_H-M   'P 1'
#
loop_
_entity.id
_entity.type
_entity.pdbx_description
1 polymer ?
#
loop_
_entity_poly.entity_id
_entity_poly.type
_entity_poly.pdbx_seq_one_letter_code
_entity_poly.pdbx_strand_id
1 'polypeptide(L)'
;TYPKSFFPAMQSAFAGGDMERQREYVSTGIVGYWGLFAIGTAGVYIFVLPLLPLFKPNVSVDYGLFLGMCLYLALLQQHSIFCNYIISMNEIPYMCGYIAAAALGTVLVCLMCGVFDMGAWGIVLGQAFSQIVYNNWKWPMYLCNKLNMTYRGIVVEGIRNWKGKLTRNRR
;
A
#
# COMPACT_ATOMS: atom_id res chain seq x y z
N THR A 1 -5.16 -10.54 2.87
CA THR A 1 -4.21 -9.47 3.26
C THR A 1 -4.60 -8.86 4.60
N TYR A 2 -3.62 -8.45 5.43
CA TYR A 2 -3.83 -7.92 6.79
C TYR A 2 -4.92 -6.82 6.89
N PRO A 3 -4.98 -5.80 6.01
CA PRO A 3 -6.06 -4.81 6.07
C PRO A 3 -7.46 -5.39 5.90
N LYS A 4 -7.61 -6.49 5.17
CA LYS A 4 -8.90 -7.14 4.96
C LYS A 4 -9.44 -7.83 6.22
N SER A 5 -8.60 -8.13 7.21
CA SER A 5 -9.06 -8.70 8.49
C SER A 5 -9.91 -7.72 9.29
N PHE A 6 -9.78 -6.41 9.06
CA PHE A 6 -10.60 -5.37 9.68
C PHE A 6 -11.92 -5.09 8.93
N PHE A 7 -12.11 -5.69 7.76
CA PHE A 7 -13.23 -5.39 6.88
C PHE A 7 -14.61 -5.62 7.55
N PRO A 8 -14.89 -6.78 8.17
CA PRO A 8 -16.20 -7.00 8.82
C PRO A 8 -16.43 -6.02 9.99
N ALA A 9 -15.40 -5.77 10.80
CA ALA A 9 -15.48 -4.84 11.92
C ALA A 9 -15.69 -3.39 11.45
N MET A 10 -15.05 -3.00 10.35
CA MET A 10 -15.22 -1.69 9.73
C MET A 10 -16.64 -1.52 9.15
N GLN A 11 -17.17 -2.55 8.47
CA GLN A 11 -18.56 -2.54 7.97
C GLN A 11 -19.56 -2.40 9.09
N SER A 12 -19.38 -3.14 10.20
CA SER A 12 -20.24 -3.04 11.39
C SER A 12 -20.16 -1.64 12.01
N ALA A 13 -18.98 -1.05 12.15
CA ALA A 13 -18.80 0.30 12.66
C ALA A 13 -19.44 1.36 11.73
N PHE A 14 -19.36 1.16 10.41
CA PHE A 14 -19.99 2.02 9.43
C PHE A 14 -21.53 1.94 9.53
N ALA A 15 -22.10 0.72 9.56
CA ALA A 15 -23.54 0.50 9.68
C ALA A 15 -24.11 1.06 11.01
N GLY A 16 -23.31 1.02 12.08
CA GLY A 16 -23.67 1.59 13.39
C GLY A 16 -23.43 3.09 13.52
N GLY A 17 -22.87 3.76 12.51
CA GLY A 17 -22.53 5.19 12.55
C GLY A 17 -21.39 5.52 13.53
N ASP A 18 -20.63 4.53 13.99
CA ASP A 18 -19.54 4.69 14.96
C ASP A 18 -18.25 5.17 14.30
N MET A 19 -18.13 6.48 14.17
CA MET A 19 -16.98 7.14 13.55
C MET A 19 -15.67 6.94 14.31
N GLU A 20 -15.73 6.79 15.62
CA GLU A 20 -14.53 6.60 16.45
C GLU A 20 -13.90 5.22 16.17
N ARG A 21 -14.70 4.17 16.15
CA ARG A 21 -14.23 2.84 15.75
C ARG A 21 -13.77 2.76 14.31
N GLN A 22 -14.44 3.44 13.38
CA GLN A 22 -13.98 3.50 11.99
C GLN A 22 -12.56 4.11 11.92
N ARG A 23 -12.29 5.22 12.61
CA ARG A 23 -10.97 5.86 12.69
C ARG A 23 -9.93 4.91 13.32
N GLU A 24 -10.28 4.23 14.41
CA GLU A 24 -9.41 3.25 15.05
C GLU A 24 -9.02 2.11 14.10
N TYR A 25 -9.97 1.50 13.40
CA TYR A 25 -9.68 0.40 12.49
C TYR A 25 -8.84 0.83 11.30
N VAL A 26 -9.14 1.97 10.70
CA VAL A 26 -8.39 2.51 9.57
C VAL A 26 -6.95 2.83 9.98
N SER A 27 -6.78 3.59 11.07
CA SER A 27 -5.46 4.01 11.54
C SER A 27 -4.59 2.82 11.98
N THR A 28 -5.18 1.88 12.74
CA THR A 28 -4.48 0.66 13.17
C THR A 28 -4.10 -0.23 11.99
N GLY A 29 -5.01 -0.41 11.04
CA GLY A 29 -4.79 -1.27 9.87
C GLY A 29 -3.74 -0.69 8.91
N ILE A 30 -3.75 0.61 8.66
CA ILE A 30 -2.77 1.27 7.78
C ILE A 30 -1.37 1.19 8.38
N VAL A 31 -1.21 1.57 9.66
CA VAL A 31 0.11 1.54 10.32
C VAL A 31 0.62 0.11 10.47
N GLY A 32 -0.25 -0.85 10.83
CA GLY A 32 0.14 -2.25 10.91
C GLY A 32 0.59 -2.82 9.57
N TYR A 33 -0.09 -2.47 8.48
CA TYR A 33 0.33 -2.87 7.14
C TYR A 33 1.71 -2.35 6.78
N TRP A 34 1.95 -1.04 6.97
CA TRP A 34 3.24 -0.44 6.66
C TRP A 34 4.37 -0.99 7.52
N GLY A 35 4.09 -1.28 8.79
CA GLY A 35 5.06 -1.96 9.66
C GLY A 35 5.44 -3.34 9.14
N LEU A 36 4.44 -4.16 8.78
CA LEU A 36 4.68 -5.49 8.20
C LEU A 36 5.37 -5.42 6.84
N PHE A 37 4.99 -4.47 5.99
CA PHE A 37 5.63 -4.28 4.69
C PHE A 37 7.11 -3.91 4.84
N ALA A 38 7.44 -2.98 5.74
CA ALA A 38 8.82 -2.58 5.99
C ALA A 38 9.67 -3.73 6.55
N ILE A 39 9.14 -4.48 7.54
CA ILE A 39 9.83 -5.65 8.11
C ILE A 39 10.01 -6.73 7.04
N GLY A 40 8.99 -7.03 6.23
CA GLY A 40 9.07 -8.01 5.16
C GLY A 40 10.09 -7.63 4.09
N THR A 41 10.07 -6.38 3.64
CA THR A 41 11.05 -5.86 2.66
C THR A 41 12.47 -5.94 3.21
N ALA A 42 12.69 -5.49 4.45
CA ALA A 42 14.01 -5.57 5.09
C ALA A 42 14.47 -7.03 5.26
N GLY A 43 13.56 -7.92 5.66
CA GLY A 43 13.86 -9.34 5.80
C GLY A 43 14.29 -9.99 4.48
N VAL A 44 13.58 -9.72 3.38
CA VAL A 44 13.96 -10.21 2.05
C VAL A 44 15.31 -9.62 1.62
N TYR A 45 15.50 -8.32 1.79
CA TYR A 45 16.72 -7.63 1.38
C TYR A 45 17.97 -8.15 2.11
N ILE A 46 17.86 -8.36 3.44
CA ILE A 46 19.00 -8.72 4.29
C ILE A 46 19.28 -10.22 4.26
N PHE A 47 18.24 -11.06 4.22
CA PHE A 47 18.40 -12.52 4.37
C PHE A 47 18.20 -13.28 3.07
N VAL A 48 17.16 -12.96 2.28
CA VAL A 48 16.82 -13.78 1.11
C VAL A 48 17.72 -13.45 -0.08
N LEU A 49 17.93 -12.16 -0.40
CA LEU A 49 18.73 -11.78 -1.57
C LEU A 49 20.19 -12.23 -1.46
N PRO A 50 20.89 -12.12 -0.32
CA PRO A 50 22.27 -12.63 -0.20
C PRO A 50 22.38 -14.15 -0.28
N LEU A 51 21.33 -14.89 0.10
CA LEU A 51 21.30 -16.34 0.04
C LEU A 51 20.95 -16.88 -1.36
N LEU A 52 20.34 -16.08 -2.22
CA LEU A 52 19.87 -16.51 -3.54
C LEU A 52 20.97 -17.09 -4.42
N PRO A 53 22.19 -16.49 -4.52
CA PRO A 53 23.30 -17.06 -5.31
C PRO A 53 23.77 -18.43 -4.82
N LEU A 54 23.60 -18.77 -3.53
CA LEU A 54 23.97 -20.08 -2.98
C LEU A 54 23.08 -21.18 -3.53
N PHE A 55 21.80 -20.91 -3.79
CA PHE A 55 20.85 -21.86 -4.32
C PHE A 55 20.75 -21.82 -5.87
N LYS A 56 21.08 -20.67 -6.46
CA LYS A 56 21.04 -20.43 -7.91
C LYS A 56 22.26 -19.65 -8.35
N PRO A 57 23.41 -20.29 -8.55
CA PRO A 57 24.69 -19.62 -8.87
C PRO A 57 24.68 -18.79 -10.15
N ASN A 58 23.76 -19.12 -11.08
CA ASN A 58 23.64 -18.43 -12.39
C ASN A 58 22.73 -17.20 -12.35
N VAL A 59 22.20 -16.81 -11.17
CA VAL A 59 21.31 -15.66 -11.04
C VAL A 59 22.08 -14.51 -10.46
N SER A 60 22.19 -13.43 -11.24
CA SER A 60 22.68 -12.14 -10.73
C SER A 60 21.57 -11.43 -9.96
N VAL A 61 21.87 -10.99 -8.73
CA VAL A 61 20.90 -10.26 -7.90
C VAL A 61 21.06 -8.76 -8.14
N ASP A 62 20.06 -8.13 -8.73
CA ASP A 62 19.99 -6.67 -8.83
C ASP A 62 19.23 -6.10 -7.62
N TYR A 63 19.99 -5.66 -6.62
CA TYR A 63 19.46 -5.03 -5.40
C TYR A 63 18.71 -3.72 -5.69
N GLY A 64 19.17 -2.96 -6.71
CA GLY A 64 18.52 -1.71 -7.12
C GLY A 64 17.14 -1.97 -7.72
N LEU A 65 17.03 -2.93 -8.62
CA LEU A 65 15.76 -3.33 -9.22
C LEU A 65 14.79 -3.87 -8.16
N PHE A 66 15.29 -4.66 -7.20
CA PHE A 66 14.46 -5.14 -6.09
C PHE A 66 13.87 -3.97 -5.28
N LEU A 67 14.68 -2.97 -4.92
CA LEU A 67 14.18 -1.78 -4.21
C LEU A 67 13.21 -0.96 -5.06
N GLY A 68 13.46 -0.83 -6.36
CA GLY A 68 12.53 -0.21 -7.30
C GLY A 68 11.18 -0.92 -7.33
N MET A 69 11.17 -2.26 -7.39
CA MET A 69 9.97 -3.07 -7.30
C MET A 69 9.24 -2.90 -5.96
N CYS A 70 9.99 -2.85 -4.84
CA CYS A 70 9.39 -2.58 -3.52
C CYS A 70 8.74 -1.20 -3.46
N LEU A 71 9.38 -0.17 -4.03
CA LEU A 71 8.83 1.17 -4.12
C LEU A 71 7.54 1.18 -4.96
N TYR A 72 7.55 0.54 -6.13
CA TYR A 72 6.34 0.39 -6.95
C TYR A 72 5.23 -0.33 -6.17
N LEU A 73 5.53 -1.44 -5.51
CA LEU A 73 4.56 -2.16 -4.69
C LEU A 73 4.03 -1.30 -3.54
N ALA A 74 4.89 -0.49 -2.91
CA ALA A 74 4.48 0.46 -1.89
C ALA A 74 3.45 1.46 -2.45
N LEU A 75 3.70 2.06 -3.62
CA LEU A 75 2.78 2.97 -4.28
C LEU A 75 1.46 2.30 -4.67
N LEU A 76 1.51 1.08 -5.20
CA LEU A 76 0.34 0.29 -5.54
C LEU A 76 -0.50 -0.04 -4.31
N GLN A 77 0.14 -0.44 -3.23
CA GLN A 77 -0.55 -0.81 -1.99
C GLN A 77 -1.06 0.43 -1.23
N GLN A 78 -0.40 1.56 -1.34
CA GLN A 78 -0.82 2.81 -0.70
C GLN A 78 -2.29 3.12 -1.05
N HIS A 79 -2.62 3.27 -2.33
CA HIS A 79 -4.00 3.58 -2.70
C HIS A 79 -4.94 2.38 -2.51
N SER A 80 -4.47 1.16 -2.74
CA SER A 80 -5.28 -0.07 -2.62
C SER A 80 -5.83 -0.26 -1.20
N ILE A 81 -5.02 0.02 -0.18
CA ILE A 81 -5.46 -0.07 1.22
C ILE A 81 -6.58 0.92 1.50
N PHE A 82 -6.44 2.16 1.06
CA PHE A 82 -7.48 3.18 1.24
C PHE A 82 -8.76 2.81 0.50
N CYS A 83 -8.65 2.31 -0.73
CA CYS A 83 -9.82 1.82 -1.48
C CYS A 83 -10.52 0.65 -0.80
N ASN A 84 -9.78 -0.27 -0.16
CA ASN A 84 -10.37 -1.36 0.62
C ASN A 84 -11.24 -0.83 1.79
N TYR A 85 -10.82 0.24 2.46
CA TYR A 85 -11.64 0.86 3.49
C TYR A 85 -12.84 1.62 2.92
N ILE A 86 -12.70 2.24 1.74
CA ILE A 86 -13.82 2.89 1.03
C ILE A 86 -14.87 1.85 0.63
N ILE A 87 -14.46 0.66 0.15
CA ILE A 87 -15.39 -0.46 -0.14
C ILE A 87 -16.18 -0.85 1.11
N SER A 88 -15.55 -0.86 2.29
CA SER A 88 -16.26 -1.23 3.51
C SER A 88 -17.39 -0.24 3.88
N MET A 89 -17.40 0.94 3.27
CA MET A 89 -18.45 1.95 3.36
C MET A 89 -19.50 1.82 2.23
N ASN A 90 -19.52 0.70 1.48
CA ASN A 90 -20.37 0.46 0.31
C ASN A 90 -20.20 1.51 -0.81
N GLU A 91 -19.02 2.08 -0.96
CA GLU A 91 -18.71 3.06 -2.00
C GLU A 91 -17.61 2.53 -2.93
N ILE A 92 -17.74 2.78 -4.24
CA ILE A 92 -16.78 2.35 -5.25
C ILE A 92 -16.45 3.50 -6.23
N PRO A 93 -16.04 4.69 -5.75
CA PRO A 93 -15.80 5.85 -6.60
C PRO A 93 -14.50 5.75 -7.40
N TYR A 94 -13.63 4.80 -7.08
CA TYR A 94 -12.27 4.69 -7.63
C TYR A 94 -12.19 3.86 -8.92
N MET A 95 -13.26 3.22 -9.39
CA MET A 95 -13.24 2.33 -10.58
C MET A 95 -12.66 3.02 -11.82
N CYS A 96 -13.16 4.23 -12.14
CA CYS A 96 -12.62 4.97 -13.30
C CYS A 96 -11.14 5.33 -13.12
N GLY A 97 -10.73 5.69 -11.90
CA GLY A 97 -9.33 5.97 -11.59
C GLY A 97 -8.40 4.77 -11.78
N TYR A 98 -8.87 3.57 -11.41
CA TYR A 98 -8.13 2.33 -11.64
C TYR A 98 -7.97 2.02 -13.13
N ILE A 99 -9.04 2.14 -13.91
CA ILE A 99 -9.00 1.89 -15.36
C ILE A 99 -8.06 2.90 -16.04
N ALA A 100 -8.17 4.18 -15.70
CA ALA A 100 -7.31 5.23 -16.25
C ALA A 100 -5.83 5.00 -15.89
N ALA A 101 -5.53 4.64 -14.64
CA ALA A 101 -4.16 4.33 -14.22
C ALA A 101 -3.60 3.07 -14.89
N ALA A 102 -4.42 2.04 -15.10
CA ALA A 102 -4.00 0.84 -15.83
C ALA A 102 -3.68 1.16 -17.30
N ALA A 103 -4.53 1.93 -17.98
CA ALA A 103 -4.28 2.37 -19.35
C ALA A 103 -3.01 3.23 -19.44
N LEU A 104 -2.86 4.22 -18.56
CA LEU A 104 -1.67 5.06 -18.51
C LEU A 104 -0.41 4.23 -18.22
N GLY A 105 -0.47 3.30 -17.27
CA GLY A 105 0.64 2.42 -16.93
C GLY A 105 1.08 1.57 -18.12
N THR A 106 0.13 1.01 -18.88
CA THR A 106 0.42 0.25 -20.09
C THR A 106 1.14 1.11 -21.12
N VAL A 107 0.65 2.32 -21.39
CA VAL A 107 1.29 3.24 -22.34
C VAL A 107 2.70 3.61 -21.89
N LEU A 108 2.88 3.96 -20.62
CA LEU A 108 4.19 4.31 -20.06
C LEU A 108 5.18 3.15 -20.13
N VAL A 109 4.75 1.93 -19.82
CA VAL A 109 5.59 0.72 -19.93
C VAL A 109 6.00 0.49 -21.37
N CYS A 110 5.06 0.57 -22.32
CA CYS A 110 5.38 0.43 -23.75
C CYS A 110 6.40 1.48 -24.23
N LEU A 111 6.26 2.73 -23.79
CA LEU A 111 7.21 3.79 -24.13
C LEU A 111 8.58 3.55 -23.46
N MET A 112 8.62 3.26 -22.18
CA MET A 112 9.87 3.09 -21.45
C MET A 112 10.65 1.84 -21.85
N CYS A 113 9.95 0.73 -22.16
CA CYS A 113 10.61 -0.48 -22.62
C CYS A 113 10.85 -0.49 -24.13
N GLY A 114 9.88 -0.01 -24.94
CA GLY A 114 9.94 -0.12 -26.40
C GLY A 114 10.69 1.02 -27.09
N VAL A 115 10.60 2.25 -26.54
CA VAL A 115 11.25 3.43 -27.15
C VAL A 115 12.56 3.78 -26.45
N PHE A 116 12.56 3.74 -25.09
CA PHE A 116 13.74 4.11 -24.30
C PHE A 116 14.64 2.92 -23.90
N ASP A 117 14.26 1.70 -24.26
CA ASP A 117 15.01 0.46 -24.00
C ASP A 117 15.44 0.27 -22.54
N MET A 118 14.58 0.68 -21.60
CA MET A 118 14.88 0.64 -20.16
C MET A 118 14.74 -0.75 -19.53
N GLY A 119 14.34 -1.77 -20.28
CA GLY A 119 14.19 -3.14 -19.80
C GLY A 119 13.27 -3.23 -18.57
N ALA A 120 13.71 -3.98 -17.54
CA ALA A 120 12.93 -4.17 -16.32
C ALA A 120 12.64 -2.88 -15.56
N TRP A 121 13.53 -1.89 -15.59
CA TRP A 121 13.30 -0.58 -15.01
C TRP A 121 12.16 0.18 -15.69
N GLY A 122 11.99 0.02 -17.00
CA GLY A 122 10.87 0.61 -17.74
C GLY A 122 9.52 0.13 -17.23
N ILE A 123 9.42 -1.16 -16.87
CA ILE A 123 8.20 -1.74 -16.27
C ILE A 123 7.94 -1.11 -14.89
N VAL A 124 8.96 -1.10 -14.04
CA VAL A 124 8.83 -0.58 -12.66
C VAL A 124 8.46 0.90 -12.66
N LEU A 125 9.16 1.71 -13.43
CA LEU A 125 8.93 3.16 -13.47
C LEU A 125 7.61 3.51 -14.15
N GLY A 126 7.26 2.86 -15.28
CA GLY A 126 6.00 3.10 -15.97
C GLY A 126 4.79 2.84 -15.09
N GLN A 127 4.82 1.74 -14.35
CA GLN A 127 3.78 1.40 -13.38
C GLN A 127 3.77 2.36 -12.17
N ALA A 128 4.94 2.69 -11.63
CA ALA A 128 5.03 3.60 -10.49
C ALA A 128 4.47 4.99 -10.83
N PHE A 129 4.86 5.56 -11.96
CA PHE A 129 4.36 6.86 -12.40
C PHE A 129 2.85 6.88 -12.60
N SER A 130 2.27 5.82 -13.19
CA SER A 130 0.82 5.75 -13.39
C SER A 130 0.04 5.82 -12.07
N GLN A 131 0.59 5.31 -10.98
CA GLN A 131 -0.05 5.35 -9.66
C GLN A 131 0.09 6.72 -8.98
N ILE A 132 1.23 7.39 -9.14
CA ILE A 132 1.51 8.70 -8.52
C ILE A 132 0.59 9.78 -9.10
N VAL A 133 0.28 9.74 -10.39
CA VAL A 133 -0.48 10.80 -11.08
C VAL A 133 -1.83 11.09 -10.42
N TYR A 134 -2.55 10.07 -9.97
CA TYR A 134 -3.88 10.27 -9.43
C TYR A 134 -4.18 9.43 -8.17
N ASN A 135 -3.97 8.12 -8.22
CA ASN A 135 -4.50 7.20 -7.21
C ASN A 135 -3.86 7.37 -5.83
N ASN A 136 -2.55 7.66 -5.78
CA ASN A 136 -1.79 7.70 -4.53
C ASN A 136 -2.11 8.88 -3.60
N TRP A 137 -2.73 9.92 -4.10
CA TRP A 137 -3.14 11.07 -3.29
C TRP A 137 -4.66 11.23 -3.20
N LYS A 138 -5.38 10.91 -4.27
CA LYS A 138 -6.83 11.11 -4.35
C LYS A 138 -7.59 10.25 -3.33
N TRP A 139 -7.30 8.95 -3.29
CA TRP A 139 -8.05 8.02 -2.43
C TRP A 139 -7.70 8.15 -0.94
N PRO A 140 -6.44 8.34 -0.55
CA PRO A 140 -6.12 8.74 0.82
C PRO A 140 -6.83 10.01 1.26
N MET A 141 -6.84 11.07 0.43
CA MET A 141 -7.57 12.31 0.74
C MET A 141 -9.07 12.08 0.87
N TYR A 142 -9.66 11.29 -0.04
CA TYR A 142 -11.08 10.96 0.00
C TYR A 142 -11.47 10.30 1.32
N LEU A 143 -10.75 9.26 1.74
CA LEU A 143 -11.02 8.57 3.00
C LEU A 143 -10.77 9.48 4.22
N CYS A 144 -9.69 10.28 4.20
CA CYS A 144 -9.41 11.26 5.24
C CYS A 144 -10.58 12.24 5.44
N ASN A 145 -11.12 12.76 4.34
CA ASN A 145 -12.26 13.67 4.40
C ASN A 145 -13.53 12.98 4.95
N LYS A 146 -13.80 11.74 4.53
CA LYS A 146 -14.93 10.96 5.04
C LYS A 146 -14.85 10.71 6.54
N LEU A 147 -13.65 10.47 7.05
CA LEU A 147 -13.40 10.22 8.47
C LEU A 147 -13.16 11.49 9.30
N ASN A 148 -13.18 12.68 8.67
CA ASN A 148 -12.77 13.94 9.31
C ASN A 148 -11.40 13.82 10.00
N MET A 149 -10.41 13.27 9.30
CA MET A 149 -9.04 13.08 9.77
C MET A 149 -8.04 13.64 8.75
N THR A 150 -6.86 13.98 9.23
CA THR A 150 -5.71 14.23 8.35
C THR A 150 -4.91 12.93 8.15
N TYR A 151 -4.14 12.85 7.07
CA TYR A 151 -3.24 11.69 6.87
C TYR A 151 -2.25 11.51 8.03
N ARG A 152 -1.71 12.63 8.55
CA ARG A 152 -0.87 12.61 9.76
C ARG A 152 -1.62 12.10 10.98
N GLY A 153 -2.89 12.47 11.12
CA GLY A 153 -3.77 11.99 12.20
C GLY A 153 -3.92 10.48 12.16
N ILE A 154 -4.16 9.90 10.98
CA ILE A 154 -4.24 8.44 10.79
C ILE A 154 -2.94 7.75 11.27
N VAL A 155 -1.78 8.27 10.89
CA VAL A 155 -0.49 7.67 11.27
C VAL A 155 -0.25 7.77 12.78
N VAL A 156 -0.46 8.96 13.37
CA VAL A 156 -0.24 9.19 14.82
C VAL A 156 -1.18 8.33 15.66
N GLU A 157 -2.45 8.29 15.29
CA GLU A 157 -3.44 7.47 16.00
C GLU A 157 -3.15 5.98 15.86
N GLY A 158 -2.79 5.53 14.68
CA GLY A 158 -2.40 4.14 14.44
C GLY A 158 -1.19 3.71 15.27
N ILE A 159 -0.15 4.54 15.37
CA ILE A 159 1.01 4.28 16.24
C ILE A 159 0.59 4.20 17.71
N ARG A 160 -0.27 5.13 18.16
CA ARG A 160 -0.79 5.14 19.53
C ARG A 160 -1.56 3.86 19.85
N ASN A 161 -2.43 3.43 18.94
CA ASN A 161 -3.25 2.23 19.10
C ASN A 161 -2.38 0.96 19.16
N TRP A 162 -1.33 0.87 18.34
CA TRP A 162 -0.38 -0.24 18.38
C TRP A 162 0.40 -0.27 19.68
N LYS A 163 0.91 0.87 20.16
CA LYS A 163 1.57 0.96 21.48
C LYS A 163 0.65 0.50 22.61
N GLY A 164 -0.61 0.93 22.60
CA GLY A 164 -1.60 0.50 23.59
C GLY A 164 -1.86 -1.01 23.58
N LYS A 165 -1.96 -1.63 22.39
CA LYS A 165 -2.14 -3.09 22.26
C LYS A 165 -0.91 -3.88 22.75
N LEU A 166 0.29 -3.41 22.46
CA LEU A 166 1.54 -4.05 22.91
C LEU A 166 1.72 -4.00 24.44
N THR A 167 1.33 -2.88 25.07
CA THR A 167 1.40 -2.75 26.54
C THR A 167 0.34 -3.60 27.25
N ARG A 168 -0.83 -3.76 26.67
CA ARG A 168 -1.92 -4.59 27.22
C ARG A 168 -1.61 -6.09 27.19
N ASN A 169 -0.91 -6.56 26.16
CA ASN A 169 -0.52 -7.99 26.04
C ASN A 169 0.67 -8.38 26.95
N ARG A 170 1.31 -7.42 27.62
CA ARG A 170 2.42 -7.69 28.55
C ARG A 170 1.99 -7.79 30.02
N ARG A 171 0.71 -7.59 30.29
CA ARG A 171 0.10 -7.77 31.64
C ARG A 171 -0.76 -9.03 31.66
#